data_734f4e1065a0003ba80fa0544ae458aa
#
_entry.id   734f4e1065a0003ba80fa0544ae458aa
#
_cell.length_a   1.000
_cell.length_b   1.000
_cell.length_c   1.000
_cell.angle_alpha   90.00
_cell.angle_beta   90.00
_cell.angle_gamma   90.00
#
_symmetry.space_group_name_H-M   'P 1'
#
loop_
_entity.id
_entity.type
_entity.pdbx_description
1 polymer ?
#
loop_
_entity_poly.entity_id
_entity_poly.type
_entity_poly.pdbx_seq_one_letter_code
_entity_poly.pdbx_strand_id
1 'polypeptide(L)'
;MGGDFTTAPEISKLFGVAIANQLLPALRKYKKPSILEIGAGSGKLAFDIINQLNNTNVELDHYYILEISGDLKDRQKRTLSQLPNEIQVKIRWLNKVPEEGIEGAIIANEVIDALPFERFKIIDNDIVQIGITYEGSQLIEKEKVASPLLREAIKNVEKDIGRSFDTGFVSEIQVHFDDWFKSIDKGLKSGIALFIDYGYTRKDYYSLQKDNGNMICHFQNKAHIDPYIYPGLQDISASVDFSLLADSAFNLGYQVELYCHQPDFLMSADILASIDSETDDEERIRMNQQIKQLFLPNIMGESFKCMLLSKECNIKHLEAVKDLRHML
;
A
#
# COMPACT_ATOMS: atom_id res chain seq x y z
N MET A 1 21.24 -1.81 -8.54
CA MET A 1 21.05 -2.84 -7.53
C MET A 1 19.55 -3.00 -7.41
N GLY A 2 19.02 -4.22 -7.44
CA GLY A 2 17.60 -4.50 -7.20
C GLY A 2 17.24 -4.10 -5.77
N GLY A 3 15.94 -3.79 -5.50
CA GLY A 3 15.46 -3.59 -4.14
C GLY A 3 15.60 -4.86 -3.28
N ASP A 4 15.35 -4.74 -1.98
CA ASP A 4 15.47 -5.87 -1.04
C ASP A 4 14.42 -6.95 -1.23
N PHE A 5 13.37 -6.66 -2.03
CA PHE A 5 12.35 -7.64 -2.47
C PHE A 5 11.71 -7.21 -3.81
N THR A 6 11.03 -8.17 -4.46
CA THR A 6 10.37 -7.94 -5.75
C THR A 6 8.90 -7.62 -5.52
N THR A 7 8.46 -6.44 -5.92
CA THR A 7 7.06 -5.97 -5.81
C THR A 7 6.21 -6.41 -7.01
N ALA A 8 4.88 -6.39 -6.87
CA ALA A 8 3.94 -6.79 -7.92
C ALA A 8 4.15 -6.05 -9.26
N PRO A 9 4.42 -4.73 -9.31
CA PRO A 9 4.75 -4.02 -10.56
C PRO A 9 5.99 -4.54 -11.28
N GLU A 10 6.99 -5.02 -10.54
CA GLU A 10 8.23 -5.57 -11.13
C GLU A 10 8.03 -6.97 -11.72
N ILE A 11 7.01 -7.70 -11.23
CA ILE A 11 6.68 -9.04 -11.72
C ILE A 11 6.02 -8.97 -13.09
N SER A 12 5.00 -8.11 -13.26
CA SER A 12 4.20 -8.09 -14.48
C SER A 12 3.57 -6.74 -14.79
N LYS A 13 3.61 -6.35 -16.07
CA LYS A 13 2.86 -5.22 -16.61
C LYS A 13 1.34 -5.35 -16.38
N LEU A 14 0.83 -6.57 -16.25
CA LEU A 14 -0.60 -6.82 -16.05
C LEU A 14 -1.11 -6.23 -14.74
N PHE A 15 -0.25 -6.07 -13.74
CA PHE A 15 -0.61 -5.40 -12.49
C PHE A 15 -0.99 -3.93 -12.71
N GLY A 16 -0.17 -3.18 -13.44
CA GLY A 16 -0.47 -1.79 -13.79
C GLY A 16 -1.66 -1.67 -14.73
N VAL A 17 -1.84 -2.60 -15.68
CA VAL A 17 -3.02 -2.70 -16.55
C VAL A 17 -4.30 -2.88 -15.72
N ALA A 18 -4.29 -3.81 -14.76
CA ALA A 18 -5.42 -4.05 -13.88
C ALA A 18 -5.79 -2.79 -13.07
N ILE A 19 -4.81 -2.14 -12.46
CA ILE A 19 -5.04 -0.90 -11.72
C ILE A 19 -5.64 0.17 -12.64
N ALA A 20 -5.04 0.41 -13.81
CA ALA A 20 -5.56 1.38 -14.77
C ALA A 20 -7.04 1.11 -15.12
N ASN A 21 -7.38 -0.15 -15.43
CA ASN A 21 -8.76 -0.55 -15.76
C ASN A 21 -9.72 -0.28 -14.59
N GLN A 22 -9.32 -0.55 -13.35
CA GLN A 22 -10.13 -0.28 -12.16
C GLN A 22 -10.32 1.22 -11.88
N LEU A 23 -9.37 2.06 -12.27
CA LEU A 23 -9.48 3.52 -12.11
C LEU A 23 -10.38 4.16 -13.17
N LEU A 24 -10.52 3.56 -14.36
CA LEU A 24 -11.24 4.14 -15.51
C LEU A 24 -12.65 4.63 -15.17
N PRO A 25 -13.52 3.90 -14.43
CA PRO A 25 -14.87 4.37 -14.13
C PRO A 25 -14.90 5.68 -13.36
N ALA A 26 -13.92 5.92 -12.48
CA ALA A 26 -13.78 7.16 -11.73
C ALA A 26 -13.15 8.27 -12.60
N LEU A 27 -12.07 7.98 -13.30
CA LEU A 27 -11.35 8.96 -14.12
C LEU A 27 -12.25 9.55 -15.23
N ARG A 28 -13.11 8.73 -15.85
CA ARG A 28 -14.06 9.17 -16.89
C ARG A 28 -15.12 10.16 -16.42
N LYS A 29 -15.26 10.39 -15.12
CA LYS A 29 -16.18 11.39 -14.57
C LYS A 29 -15.65 12.80 -14.68
N TYR A 30 -14.35 12.96 -14.86
CA TYR A 30 -13.68 14.24 -14.91
C TYR A 30 -13.22 14.54 -16.34
N LYS A 31 -13.32 15.81 -16.72
CA LYS A 31 -12.88 16.25 -18.06
C LYS A 31 -11.36 16.14 -18.22
N LYS A 32 -10.63 16.40 -17.15
CA LYS A 32 -9.17 16.34 -17.09
C LYS A 32 -8.74 15.76 -15.74
N PRO A 33 -8.88 14.43 -15.57
CA PRO A 33 -8.48 13.78 -14.33
C PRO A 33 -6.96 13.82 -14.15
N SER A 34 -6.54 13.78 -12.89
CA SER A 34 -5.14 13.58 -12.53
C SER A 34 -4.97 12.32 -11.68
N ILE A 35 -3.77 11.77 -11.68
CA ILE A 35 -3.39 10.67 -10.79
C ILE A 35 -2.27 11.18 -9.88
N LEU A 36 -2.33 10.82 -8.62
CA LEU A 36 -1.25 11.01 -7.64
C LEU A 36 -0.81 9.63 -7.15
N GLU A 37 0.38 9.22 -7.54
CA GLU A 37 1.03 8.01 -7.02
C GLU A 37 1.97 8.37 -5.87
N ILE A 38 1.82 7.68 -4.74
CA ILE A 38 2.64 7.84 -3.56
C ILE A 38 3.67 6.71 -3.55
N GLY A 39 4.97 7.04 -3.52
CA GLY A 39 6.03 6.03 -3.45
C GLY A 39 6.10 5.15 -4.71
N ALA A 40 6.36 5.74 -5.88
CA ALA A 40 6.34 5.03 -7.17
C ALA A 40 7.51 4.04 -7.39
N GLY A 41 8.36 3.80 -6.39
CA GLY A 41 9.47 2.85 -6.46
C GLY A 41 10.37 3.06 -7.69
N SER A 42 10.42 2.08 -8.59
CA SER A 42 11.18 2.18 -9.85
C SER A 42 10.50 3.03 -10.93
N GLY A 43 9.24 3.42 -10.75
CA GLY A 43 8.38 4.05 -11.74
C GLY A 43 7.72 3.08 -12.72
N LYS A 44 7.85 1.76 -12.48
CA LYS A 44 7.29 0.74 -13.37
C LYS A 44 5.77 0.74 -13.36
N LEU A 45 5.17 0.89 -12.16
CA LEU A 45 3.71 0.99 -12.02
C LEU A 45 3.16 2.20 -12.78
N ALA A 46 3.76 3.39 -12.55
CA ALA A 46 3.41 4.61 -13.30
C ALA A 46 3.48 4.40 -14.81
N PHE A 47 4.57 3.78 -15.28
CA PHE A 47 4.78 3.50 -16.71
C PHE A 47 3.66 2.62 -17.28
N ASP A 48 3.31 1.52 -16.61
CA ASP A 48 2.29 0.59 -17.09
C ASP A 48 0.87 1.18 -17.04
N ILE A 49 0.53 1.92 -15.96
CA ILE A 49 -0.75 2.63 -15.84
C ILE A 49 -0.89 3.67 -16.95
N ILE A 50 0.12 4.50 -17.17
CA ILE A 50 0.10 5.56 -18.19
C ILE A 50 -0.07 4.95 -19.59
N ASN A 51 0.68 3.90 -19.91
CA ASN A 51 0.56 3.22 -21.19
C ASN A 51 -0.85 2.64 -21.40
N GLN A 52 -1.42 1.99 -20.38
CA GLN A 52 -2.78 1.45 -20.46
C GLN A 52 -3.81 2.56 -20.64
N LEU A 53 -3.72 3.66 -19.89
CA LEU A 53 -4.64 4.78 -20.00
C LEU A 53 -4.52 5.48 -21.36
N ASN A 54 -3.33 5.57 -21.93
CA ASN A 54 -3.11 6.14 -23.26
C ASN A 54 -3.82 5.34 -24.38
N ASN A 55 -4.10 4.06 -24.17
CA ASN A 55 -4.89 3.21 -25.07
C ASN A 55 -6.41 3.39 -24.86
N THR A 56 -6.81 4.28 -23.96
CA THR A 56 -8.21 4.60 -23.66
C THR A 56 -8.53 6.03 -24.09
N ASN A 57 -9.79 6.41 -24.04
CA ASN A 57 -10.21 7.78 -24.33
C ASN A 57 -10.14 8.71 -23.08
N VAL A 58 -9.27 8.38 -22.10
CA VAL A 58 -9.06 9.20 -20.90
C VAL A 58 -7.77 10.01 -21.07
N GLU A 59 -7.94 11.31 -21.21
CA GLU A 59 -6.81 12.25 -21.26
C GLU A 59 -6.49 12.76 -19.85
N LEU A 60 -5.36 12.32 -19.29
CA LEU A 60 -4.86 12.84 -18.01
C LEU A 60 -4.43 14.30 -18.15
N ASP A 61 -4.76 15.12 -17.14
CA ASP A 61 -4.14 16.42 -16.97
C ASP A 61 -2.70 16.26 -16.51
N HIS A 62 -2.51 15.57 -15.37
CA HIS A 62 -1.19 15.26 -14.83
C HIS A 62 -1.13 13.86 -14.22
N TYR A 63 0.09 13.30 -14.23
CA TYR A 63 0.49 12.18 -13.39
C TYR A 63 1.50 12.68 -12.37
N TYR A 64 1.08 12.82 -11.13
CA TYR A 64 1.91 13.26 -10.02
C TYR A 64 2.55 12.07 -9.33
N ILE A 65 3.83 12.19 -9.02
CA ILE A 65 4.58 11.21 -8.22
C ILE A 65 5.06 11.91 -6.95
N LEU A 66 4.52 11.50 -5.80
CA LEU A 66 5.00 11.94 -4.50
C LEU A 66 6.18 11.05 -4.08
N GLU A 67 7.38 11.59 -4.19
CA GLU A 67 8.61 10.86 -3.89
C GLU A 67 9.59 11.80 -3.17
N ILE A 68 10.18 11.34 -2.08
CA ILE A 68 11.14 12.11 -1.28
C ILE A 68 12.60 11.75 -1.59
N SER A 69 12.84 10.51 -2.06
CA SER A 69 14.18 10.02 -2.39
C SER A 69 14.66 10.56 -3.73
N GLY A 70 15.82 11.22 -3.73
CA GLY A 70 16.47 11.69 -4.94
C GLY A 70 16.86 10.57 -5.89
N ASP A 71 17.40 9.47 -5.36
CA ASP A 71 17.81 8.31 -6.14
C ASP A 71 16.62 7.62 -6.83
N LEU A 72 15.49 7.48 -6.12
CA LEU A 72 14.26 6.92 -6.68
C LEU A 72 13.69 7.85 -7.75
N LYS A 73 13.68 9.16 -7.55
CA LYS A 73 13.27 10.12 -8.60
C LYS A 73 14.07 9.96 -9.89
N ASP A 74 15.39 9.80 -9.78
CA ASP A 74 16.24 9.64 -10.97
C ASP A 74 16.04 8.28 -11.66
N ARG A 75 15.71 7.24 -10.89
CA ARG A 75 15.30 5.94 -11.42
C ARG A 75 13.95 6.04 -12.14
N GLN A 76 12.97 6.66 -11.53
CA GLN A 76 11.64 6.90 -12.10
C GLN A 76 11.73 7.70 -13.40
N LYS A 77 12.53 8.78 -13.44
CA LYS A 77 12.76 9.57 -14.67
C LYS A 77 13.30 8.71 -15.80
N ARG A 78 14.27 7.83 -15.52
CA ARG A 78 14.82 6.91 -16.54
C ARG A 78 13.77 5.93 -17.06
N THR A 79 12.96 5.35 -16.18
CA THR A 79 11.87 4.46 -16.57
C THR A 79 10.85 5.20 -17.44
N LEU A 80 10.39 6.37 -16.99
CA LEU A 80 9.33 7.14 -17.63
C LEU A 80 9.81 7.91 -18.88
N SER A 81 11.13 8.07 -19.11
CA SER A 81 11.66 8.63 -20.34
C SER A 81 11.41 7.78 -21.58
N GLN A 82 10.98 6.54 -21.41
CA GLN A 82 10.57 5.65 -22.51
C GLN A 82 9.18 5.98 -23.06
N LEU A 83 8.40 6.80 -22.36
CA LEU A 83 7.08 7.26 -22.81
C LEU A 83 7.21 8.32 -23.91
N PRO A 84 6.20 8.51 -24.77
CA PRO A 84 6.13 9.61 -25.73
C PRO A 84 6.30 10.99 -25.07
N ASN A 85 6.94 11.93 -25.74
CA ASN A 85 7.24 13.27 -25.18
C ASN A 85 5.99 14.03 -24.73
N GLU A 86 4.89 13.90 -25.48
CA GLU A 86 3.59 14.53 -25.14
C GLU A 86 3.01 14.01 -23.83
N ILE A 87 3.41 12.82 -23.42
CA ILE A 87 2.99 12.22 -22.13
C ILE A 87 3.97 12.63 -21.03
N GLN A 88 5.29 12.59 -21.31
CA GLN A 88 6.31 12.95 -20.32
C GLN A 88 6.08 14.37 -19.74
N VAL A 89 5.61 15.32 -20.56
CA VAL A 89 5.34 16.69 -20.10
C VAL A 89 4.19 16.79 -19.10
N LYS A 90 3.37 15.75 -18.95
CA LYS A 90 2.29 15.67 -17.96
C LYS A 90 2.74 15.06 -16.62
N ILE A 91 3.95 14.50 -16.53
CA ILE A 91 4.48 13.87 -15.32
C ILE A 91 5.15 14.93 -14.45
N ARG A 92 4.82 14.94 -13.16
CA ARG A 92 5.34 15.88 -12.16
C ARG A 92 5.77 15.17 -10.90
N TRP A 93 7.01 15.42 -10.46
CA TRP A 93 7.51 14.94 -9.17
C TRP A 93 7.25 15.97 -8.08
N LEU A 94 6.69 15.52 -6.98
CA LEU A 94 6.32 16.35 -5.83
C LEU A 94 7.08 15.88 -4.58
N ASN A 95 7.28 16.81 -3.64
CA ASN A 95 7.78 16.53 -2.29
C ASN A 95 6.66 16.57 -1.23
N LYS A 96 5.50 17.11 -1.60
CA LYS A 96 4.27 17.16 -0.80
C LYS A 96 3.06 17.09 -1.74
N VAL A 97 1.92 16.68 -1.22
CA VAL A 97 0.68 16.59 -1.99
C VAL A 97 0.27 17.96 -2.57
N PRO A 98 -0.45 18.00 -3.70
CA PRO A 98 -0.99 19.24 -4.26
C PRO A 98 -1.90 19.97 -3.27
N GLU A 99 -1.68 21.26 -3.04
CA GLU A 99 -2.43 22.04 -2.04
C GLU A 99 -3.92 22.21 -2.39
N GLU A 100 -4.24 22.29 -3.68
CA GLU A 100 -5.63 22.42 -4.17
C GLU A 100 -6.36 21.06 -4.28
N GLY A 101 -5.63 19.95 -4.07
CA GLY A 101 -6.13 18.61 -4.34
C GLY A 101 -6.40 18.34 -5.81
N ILE A 102 -6.40 17.09 -6.21
CA ILE A 102 -6.71 16.64 -7.57
C ILE A 102 -8.15 16.14 -7.67
N GLU A 103 -8.70 16.19 -8.88
CA GLU A 103 -9.88 15.41 -9.27
C GLU A 103 -9.40 14.19 -10.04
N GLY A 104 -9.68 12.96 -9.52
CA GLY A 104 -9.19 11.73 -10.17
C GLY A 104 -8.85 10.62 -9.21
N ALA A 105 -7.56 10.22 -9.12
CA ALA A 105 -7.18 9.08 -8.31
C ALA A 105 -5.89 9.28 -7.51
N ILE A 106 -5.86 8.76 -6.27
CA ILE A 106 -4.63 8.51 -5.52
C ILE A 106 -4.33 7.01 -5.57
N ILE A 107 -3.05 6.66 -5.69
CA ILE A 107 -2.55 5.28 -5.65
C ILE A 107 -1.43 5.21 -4.62
N ALA A 108 -1.49 4.21 -3.73
CA ALA A 108 -0.41 3.87 -2.81
C ALA A 108 -0.24 2.35 -2.81
N ASN A 109 0.86 1.87 -3.38
CA ASN A 109 1.19 0.46 -3.43
C ASN A 109 2.45 0.21 -2.59
N GLU A 110 2.33 -0.62 -1.56
CA GLU A 110 3.42 -0.91 -0.62
C GLU A 110 4.03 0.38 -0.03
N VAL A 111 3.18 1.15 0.65
CA VAL A 111 3.55 2.45 1.25
C VAL A 111 3.23 2.48 2.74
N ILE A 112 2.08 1.90 3.13
CA ILE A 112 1.60 1.97 4.52
C ILE A 112 2.45 1.07 5.41
N ASP A 113 2.90 -0.07 4.92
CA ASP A 113 3.77 -1.01 5.63
C ASP A 113 5.11 -0.39 6.03
N ALA A 114 5.62 0.55 5.23
CA ALA A 114 6.86 1.29 5.48
C ALA A 114 6.69 2.53 6.38
N LEU A 115 5.48 2.87 6.80
CA LEU A 115 5.25 3.99 7.72
C LEU A 115 5.79 3.68 9.12
N PRO A 116 6.27 4.69 9.85
CA PRO A 116 6.76 4.50 11.22
C PRO A 116 5.70 3.88 12.13
N PHE A 117 6.10 2.92 12.92
CA PHE A 117 5.28 2.25 13.92
C PHE A 117 5.98 2.20 15.28
N GLU A 118 5.19 2.11 16.34
CA GLU A 118 5.65 1.87 17.70
C GLU A 118 5.47 0.38 18.04
N ARG A 119 6.46 -0.23 18.69
CA ARG A 119 6.34 -1.59 19.22
C ARG A 119 6.01 -1.54 20.70
N PHE A 120 5.11 -2.41 21.11
CA PHE A 120 4.69 -2.50 22.51
C PHE A 120 4.63 -3.95 23.00
N LYS A 121 4.65 -4.10 24.31
CA LYS A 121 4.50 -5.38 25.00
C LYS A 121 3.61 -5.19 26.22
N ILE A 122 2.88 -6.23 26.58
CA ILE A 122 2.09 -6.27 27.80
C ILE A 122 2.88 -7.01 28.88
N ILE A 123 3.08 -6.35 30.02
CA ILE A 123 3.75 -6.91 31.21
C ILE A 123 2.88 -6.63 32.41
N ASP A 124 2.45 -7.68 33.13
CA ASP A 124 1.63 -7.57 34.35
C ASP A 124 0.40 -6.64 34.18
N ASN A 125 -0.29 -6.75 33.03
CA ASN A 125 -1.42 -5.92 32.61
C ASN A 125 -1.05 -4.42 32.38
N ASP A 126 0.23 -4.06 32.34
CA ASP A 126 0.67 -2.73 31.92
C ASP A 126 1.25 -2.72 30.53
N ILE A 127 1.12 -1.59 29.84
CA ILE A 127 1.64 -1.38 28.49
C ILE A 127 3.03 -0.80 28.60
N VAL A 128 4.02 -1.49 28.06
CA VAL A 128 5.38 -0.99 27.90
C VAL A 128 5.72 -0.79 26.41
N GLN A 129 6.46 0.25 26.11
CA GLN A 129 6.97 0.53 24.77
C GLN A 129 8.32 -0.16 24.61
N ILE A 130 8.53 -0.85 23.49
CA ILE A 130 9.81 -1.42 23.12
C ILE A 130 10.61 -0.35 22.38
N GLY A 131 11.67 0.13 23.00
CA GLY A 131 12.62 1.07 22.41
C GLY A 131 13.93 0.37 22.06
N ILE A 132 14.88 1.14 21.54
CA ILE A 132 16.20 0.67 21.14
C ILE A 132 17.24 1.47 21.90
N THR A 133 18.30 0.79 22.35
CA THR A 133 19.46 1.40 22.98
C THR A 133 20.76 0.70 22.54
N TYR A 134 21.90 1.28 22.89
CA TYR A 134 23.19 0.65 22.72
C TYR A 134 23.63 -0.02 24.02
N GLU A 135 24.11 -1.28 23.92
CA GLU A 135 24.89 -1.92 24.96
C GLU A 135 26.27 -2.26 24.35
N GLY A 136 27.30 -1.52 24.78
CA GLY A 136 28.59 -1.54 24.09
C GLY A 136 28.45 -1.03 22.64
N SER A 137 28.73 -1.91 21.66
CA SER A 137 28.59 -1.63 20.22
C SER A 137 27.34 -2.26 19.58
N GLN A 138 26.49 -2.91 20.36
CA GLN A 138 25.31 -3.62 19.84
C GLN A 138 24.02 -2.84 20.10
N LEU A 139 23.11 -2.86 19.13
CA LEU A 139 21.73 -2.40 19.31
C LEU A 139 20.96 -3.49 20.05
N ILE A 140 20.27 -3.10 21.13
CA ILE A 140 19.41 -4.00 21.90
C ILE A 140 18.05 -3.37 22.15
N GLU A 141 17.06 -4.20 22.37
CA GLU A 141 15.75 -3.74 22.85
C GLU A 141 15.83 -3.26 24.30
N LYS A 142 15.08 -2.21 24.59
CA LYS A 142 14.91 -1.69 25.94
C LYS A 142 13.47 -1.31 26.17
N GLU A 143 12.88 -1.93 27.18
CA GLU A 143 11.54 -1.57 27.63
C GLU A 143 11.55 -0.19 28.30
N LYS A 144 10.55 0.62 28.00
CA LYS A 144 10.31 1.94 28.61
C LYS A 144 8.83 2.16 28.84
N VAL A 145 8.50 3.11 29.69
CA VAL A 145 7.11 3.51 29.93
C VAL A 145 6.48 3.96 28.62
N ALA A 146 5.34 3.37 28.26
CA ALA A 146 4.61 3.75 27.07
C ALA A 146 4.11 5.19 27.16
N SER A 147 4.20 5.93 26.05
CA SER A 147 3.66 7.29 25.95
C SER A 147 2.14 7.31 26.15
N PRO A 148 1.55 8.44 26.58
CA PRO A 148 0.09 8.55 26.67
C PRO A 148 -0.61 8.24 25.35
N LEU A 149 -0.06 8.71 24.23
CA LEU A 149 -0.60 8.45 22.88
C LEU A 149 -0.60 6.96 22.55
N LEU A 150 0.51 6.26 22.82
CA LEU A 150 0.61 4.81 22.60
C LEU A 150 -0.40 4.05 23.48
N ARG A 151 -0.51 4.43 24.76
CA ARG A 151 -1.48 3.80 25.69
C ARG A 151 -2.92 3.99 25.23
N GLU A 152 -3.27 5.17 24.76
CA GLU A 152 -4.61 5.48 24.26
C GLU A 152 -4.91 4.68 23.00
N ALA A 153 -3.98 4.64 22.05
CA ALA A 153 -4.14 3.88 20.83
C ALA A 153 -4.36 2.37 21.09
N ILE A 154 -3.58 1.77 22.00
CA ILE A 154 -3.71 0.36 22.37
C ILE A 154 -5.06 0.10 23.05
N LYS A 155 -5.50 0.98 23.98
CA LYS A 155 -6.81 0.83 24.61
C LYS A 155 -7.98 0.93 23.63
N ASN A 156 -7.86 1.77 22.61
CA ASN A 156 -8.85 1.86 21.56
C ASN A 156 -8.90 0.54 20.76
N VAL A 157 -7.74 -0.03 20.42
CA VAL A 157 -7.67 -1.35 19.77
C VAL A 157 -8.32 -2.43 20.64
N GLU A 158 -7.98 -2.52 21.94
CA GLU A 158 -8.58 -3.51 22.87
C GLU A 158 -10.12 -3.37 22.93
N LYS A 159 -10.61 -2.13 22.98
CA LYS A 159 -12.05 -1.85 22.96
C LYS A 159 -12.70 -2.33 21.65
N ASP A 160 -12.08 -2.08 20.51
CA ASP A 160 -12.62 -2.40 19.20
C ASP A 160 -12.64 -3.93 18.95
N ILE A 161 -11.58 -4.64 19.39
CA ILE A 161 -11.53 -6.10 19.29
C ILE A 161 -12.32 -6.81 20.39
N GLY A 162 -12.81 -6.07 21.41
CA GLY A 162 -13.63 -6.58 22.51
C GLY A 162 -12.88 -7.43 23.53
N ARG A 163 -11.55 -7.30 23.64
CA ARG A 163 -10.72 -8.02 24.62
C ARG A 163 -9.46 -7.23 24.97
N SER A 164 -8.94 -7.45 26.16
CA SER A 164 -7.59 -6.97 26.53
C SER A 164 -6.52 -7.95 26.03
N PHE A 165 -5.30 -7.43 25.89
CA PHE A 165 -4.15 -8.24 25.55
C PHE A 165 -3.57 -8.94 26.78
N ASP A 166 -3.16 -10.18 26.62
CA ASP A 166 -2.55 -10.96 27.69
C ASP A 166 -1.10 -10.57 27.96
N THR A 167 -0.60 -10.79 29.17
CA THR A 167 0.80 -10.62 29.51
C THR A 167 1.68 -11.45 28.59
N GLY A 168 2.70 -10.81 28.02
CA GLY A 168 3.61 -11.39 27.03
C GLY A 168 3.26 -11.02 25.57
N PHE A 169 2.06 -10.51 25.29
CA PHE A 169 1.68 -10.09 23.96
C PHE A 169 2.58 -8.94 23.47
N VAL A 170 3.11 -9.09 22.26
CA VAL A 170 3.93 -8.09 21.55
C VAL A 170 3.28 -7.76 20.24
N SER A 171 3.23 -6.49 19.86
CA SER A 171 2.76 -6.08 18.53
C SER A 171 3.25 -4.67 18.17
N GLU A 172 2.86 -4.21 16.99
CA GLU A 172 3.15 -2.91 16.42
C GLU A 172 1.86 -2.09 16.28
N ILE A 173 1.99 -0.75 16.34
CA ILE A 173 0.89 0.17 16.09
C ILE A 173 1.39 1.48 15.48
N GLN A 174 0.69 1.98 14.47
CA GLN A 174 1.00 3.23 13.78
C GLN A 174 0.25 4.40 14.44
N VAL A 175 0.77 4.91 15.56
CA VAL A 175 0.10 5.95 16.36
C VAL A 175 -0.08 7.30 15.65
N HIS A 176 0.65 7.56 14.57
CA HIS A 176 0.57 8.78 13.76
C HIS A 176 -0.12 8.55 12.41
N PHE A 177 -0.80 7.41 12.23
CA PHE A 177 -1.46 7.06 10.96
C PHE A 177 -2.50 8.11 10.53
N ASP A 178 -3.34 8.56 11.45
CA ASP A 178 -4.35 9.58 11.17
C ASP A 178 -3.75 10.89 10.64
N ASP A 179 -2.62 11.33 11.18
CA ASP A 179 -1.96 12.56 10.75
C ASP A 179 -1.35 12.39 9.35
N TRP A 180 -0.78 11.21 9.07
CA TRP A 180 -0.31 10.88 7.75
C TRP A 180 -1.47 10.84 6.75
N PHE A 181 -2.56 10.13 7.07
CA PHE A 181 -3.71 10.03 6.16
C PHE A 181 -4.37 11.39 5.91
N LYS A 182 -4.51 12.26 6.94
CA LYS A 182 -4.94 13.66 6.78
C LYS A 182 -4.04 14.45 5.84
N SER A 183 -2.73 14.17 5.83
CA SER A 183 -1.81 14.84 4.91
C SER A 183 -2.05 14.42 3.46
N ILE A 184 -2.34 13.13 3.23
CA ILE A 184 -2.65 12.56 1.91
C ILE A 184 -4.04 13.00 1.44
N ASP A 185 -5.02 13.05 2.33
CA ASP A 185 -6.38 13.51 2.06
C ASP A 185 -6.43 14.89 1.38
N LYS A 186 -5.56 15.81 1.75
CA LYS A 186 -5.44 17.14 1.12
C LYS A 186 -5.13 17.04 -0.38
N GLY A 187 -4.49 15.96 -0.81
CA GLY A 187 -4.16 15.70 -2.20
C GLY A 187 -5.36 15.30 -3.08
N LEU A 188 -6.51 14.94 -2.48
CA LEU A 188 -7.71 14.51 -3.23
C LEU A 188 -8.90 15.44 -2.92
N LYS A 189 -9.32 16.20 -3.91
CA LYS A 189 -10.54 17.01 -3.85
C LYS A 189 -11.77 16.15 -4.07
N SER A 190 -11.77 15.34 -5.12
CA SER A 190 -12.85 14.42 -5.48
C SER A 190 -12.30 13.27 -6.31
N GLY A 191 -12.73 12.06 -6.06
CA GLY A 191 -12.26 10.88 -6.80
C GLY A 191 -12.15 9.63 -5.95
N ILE A 192 -11.13 8.84 -6.23
CA ILE A 192 -10.88 7.58 -5.55
C ILE A 192 -9.46 7.51 -5.00
N ALA A 193 -9.26 6.70 -3.96
CA ALA A 193 -7.94 6.36 -3.46
C ALA A 193 -7.81 4.85 -3.35
N LEU A 194 -6.79 4.29 -4.00
CA LEU A 194 -6.48 2.86 -4.02
C LEU A 194 -5.23 2.60 -3.18
N PHE A 195 -5.39 1.79 -2.15
CA PHE A 195 -4.31 1.31 -1.30
C PHE A 195 -4.14 -0.19 -1.52
N ILE A 196 -2.93 -0.60 -1.82
CA ILE A 196 -2.55 -2.00 -2.02
C ILE A 196 -1.36 -2.28 -1.11
N ASP A 197 -1.54 -3.22 -0.18
CA ASP A 197 -0.49 -3.53 0.78
C ASP A 197 -0.75 -4.91 1.40
N TYR A 198 0.23 -5.48 2.08
CA TYR A 198 0.02 -6.69 2.86
C TYR A 198 -0.47 -6.34 4.26
N GLY A 199 -1.49 -7.07 4.71
CA GLY A 199 -2.10 -6.74 5.99
C GLY A 199 -3.39 -7.49 6.29
N TYR A 200 -4.04 -7.05 7.34
CA TYR A 200 -5.14 -7.73 7.97
C TYR A 200 -6.23 -6.75 8.41
N THR A 201 -7.41 -7.27 8.73
CA THR A 201 -8.37 -6.53 9.55
C THR A 201 -7.82 -6.41 10.98
N ARG A 202 -8.28 -5.44 11.77
CA ARG A 202 -7.83 -5.22 13.17
C ARG A 202 -7.91 -6.49 14.01
N LYS A 203 -8.99 -7.26 13.91
CA LYS A 203 -9.15 -8.52 14.64
C LYS A 203 -8.09 -9.56 14.30
N ASP A 204 -7.75 -9.67 13.02
CA ASP A 204 -6.76 -10.63 12.55
C ASP A 204 -5.33 -10.11 12.82
N TYR A 205 -5.12 -8.79 12.73
CA TYR A 205 -3.84 -8.14 13.02
C TYR A 205 -3.41 -8.40 14.46
N TYR A 206 -4.33 -8.22 15.40
CA TYR A 206 -4.10 -8.39 16.84
C TYR A 206 -4.62 -9.73 17.37
N SER A 207 -4.66 -10.77 16.54
CA SER A 207 -5.09 -12.10 16.97
C SER A 207 -4.09 -12.75 17.93
N LEU A 208 -4.58 -13.66 18.79
CA LEU A 208 -3.74 -14.39 19.76
C LEU A 208 -2.65 -15.26 19.10
N GLN A 209 -2.82 -15.60 17.82
CA GLN A 209 -1.84 -16.37 17.04
C GLN A 209 -0.66 -15.52 16.57
N LYS A 210 -0.74 -14.20 16.73
CA LYS A 210 0.29 -13.22 16.35
C LYS A 210 0.85 -12.49 17.58
N ASP A 211 1.09 -13.24 18.63
CA ASP A 211 1.56 -12.72 19.94
C ASP A 211 2.99 -12.17 19.93
N ASN A 212 3.73 -12.32 18.84
CA ASN A 212 5.06 -11.75 18.59
C ASN A 212 5.07 -10.60 17.58
N GLY A 213 3.88 -10.13 17.15
CA GLY A 213 3.70 -9.03 16.22
C GLY A 213 3.73 -9.40 14.74
N ASN A 214 3.75 -8.38 13.90
CA ASN A 214 3.68 -8.46 12.44
C ASN A 214 4.87 -7.79 11.75
N MET A 215 5.87 -7.36 12.51
CA MET A 215 7.08 -6.75 11.95
C MET A 215 7.87 -7.79 11.15
N ILE A 216 8.35 -7.38 9.98
CA ILE A 216 9.19 -8.19 9.12
C ILE A 216 10.33 -7.33 8.58
N CYS A 217 11.49 -7.93 8.43
CA CYS A 217 12.67 -7.29 7.85
C CYS A 217 13.03 -8.00 6.54
N HIS A 218 13.44 -7.24 5.53
CA HIS A 218 13.90 -7.77 4.26
C HIS A 218 15.32 -7.29 3.95
N PHE A 219 16.17 -8.23 3.57
CA PHE A 219 17.51 -7.95 3.09
C PHE A 219 17.90 -8.93 1.98
N GLN A 220 18.24 -8.42 0.81
CA GLN A 220 18.64 -9.22 -0.37
C GLN A 220 17.66 -10.36 -0.70
N ASN A 221 16.36 -10.04 -0.76
CA ASN A 221 15.25 -10.99 -1.01
C ASN A 221 15.09 -12.09 0.05
N LYS A 222 15.59 -11.89 1.27
CA LYS A 222 15.39 -12.78 2.40
C LYS A 222 14.64 -12.08 3.51
N ALA A 223 13.53 -12.69 3.95
CA ALA A 223 12.76 -12.22 5.08
C ALA A 223 13.33 -12.76 6.40
N HIS A 224 13.33 -11.94 7.44
CA HIS A 224 13.68 -12.29 8.81
C HIS A 224 12.99 -11.35 9.81
N ILE A 225 13.10 -11.62 11.11
CA ILE A 225 12.39 -10.87 12.15
C ILE A 225 13.34 -10.05 13.06
N ASP A 226 14.63 -10.03 12.78
CA ASP A 226 15.60 -9.31 13.60
C ASP A 226 15.97 -7.95 12.98
N PRO A 227 15.48 -6.82 13.53
CA PRO A 227 15.74 -5.50 12.97
C PRO A 227 17.16 -4.98 13.21
N TYR A 228 17.99 -5.71 13.95
CA TYR A 228 19.33 -5.27 14.41
C TYR A 228 20.49 -5.85 13.61
N ILE A 229 20.25 -6.86 12.76
CA ILE A 229 21.32 -7.53 12.00
C ILE A 229 21.98 -6.59 10.98
N TYR A 230 21.19 -5.82 10.25
CA TYR A 230 21.67 -4.95 9.17
C TYR A 230 21.15 -3.52 9.31
N PRO A 231 21.46 -2.80 10.41
CA PRO A 231 20.88 -1.47 10.65
C PRO A 231 21.24 -0.49 9.54
N GLY A 232 20.21 0.14 8.95
CA GLY A 232 20.34 1.09 7.84
C GLY A 232 20.57 0.44 6.46
N LEU A 233 20.61 -0.90 6.35
CA LEU A 233 20.80 -1.63 5.09
C LEU A 233 19.62 -2.52 4.73
N GLN A 234 18.75 -2.81 5.66
CA GLN A 234 17.56 -3.64 5.48
C GLN A 234 16.30 -2.80 5.47
N ASP A 235 15.27 -3.30 4.81
CA ASP A 235 13.92 -2.78 4.93
C ASP A 235 13.26 -3.35 6.19
N ILE A 236 12.57 -2.49 6.96
CA ILE A 236 11.82 -2.86 8.17
C ILE A 236 10.40 -2.37 7.98
N SER A 237 9.47 -3.29 7.94
CA SER A 237 8.07 -3.00 7.69
C SER A 237 7.16 -3.76 8.66
N ALA A 238 5.91 -3.32 8.77
CA ALA A 238 4.87 -4.00 9.53
C ALA A 238 3.63 -4.16 8.68
N SER A 239 2.93 -5.27 8.85
CA SER A 239 1.64 -5.46 8.18
C SER A 239 0.70 -4.29 8.43
N VAL A 240 -0.20 -4.02 7.50
CA VAL A 240 -1.18 -2.92 7.60
C VAL A 240 -2.43 -3.35 8.36
N ASP A 241 -2.88 -2.55 9.32
CA ASP A 241 -4.24 -2.62 9.89
C ASP A 241 -5.21 -1.90 8.94
N PHE A 242 -5.87 -2.65 8.05
CA PHE A 242 -6.83 -2.09 7.10
C PHE A 242 -8.10 -1.54 7.77
N SER A 243 -8.44 -1.98 8.97
CA SER A 243 -9.53 -1.35 9.74
C SER A 243 -9.14 0.05 10.20
N LEU A 244 -7.88 0.28 10.58
CA LEU A 244 -7.36 1.63 10.88
C LEU A 244 -7.44 2.54 9.66
N LEU A 245 -7.07 2.05 8.48
CA LEU A 245 -7.19 2.80 7.23
C LEU A 245 -8.65 3.15 6.94
N ALA A 246 -9.58 2.20 7.10
CA ALA A 246 -11.01 2.41 6.88
C ALA A 246 -11.59 3.45 7.86
N ASP A 247 -11.25 3.36 9.15
CA ASP A 247 -11.69 4.32 10.19
C ASP A 247 -11.16 5.73 9.90
N SER A 248 -9.88 5.86 9.59
CA SER A 248 -9.25 7.15 9.27
C SER A 248 -9.89 7.79 8.02
N ALA A 249 -10.17 6.97 7.02
CA ALA A 249 -10.84 7.40 5.79
C ALA A 249 -12.28 7.84 6.06
N PHE A 250 -13.05 7.05 6.82
CA PHE A 250 -14.43 7.37 7.20
C PHE A 250 -14.52 8.71 7.94
N ASN A 251 -13.60 8.96 8.87
CA ASN A 251 -13.54 10.21 9.63
C ASN A 251 -13.29 11.46 8.76
N LEU A 252 -12.76 11.27 7.55
CA LEU A 252 -12.54 12.34 6.55
C LEU A 252 -13.55 12.33 5.40
N GLY A 253 -14.67 11.60 5.56
CA GLY A 253 -15.78 11.58 4.62
C GLY A 253 -15.60 10.67 3.41
N TYR A 254 -14.65 9.74 3.44
CA TYR A 254 -14.55 8.70 2.43
C TYR A 254 -15.55 7.58 2.67
N GLN A 255 -15.87 6.86 1.60
CA GLN A 255 -16.59 5.59 1.63
C GLN A 255 -15.66 4.48 1.20
N VAL A 256 -15.71 3.34 1.88
CA VAL A 256 -15.01 2.13 1.46
C VAL A 256 -15.84 1.46 0.36
N GLU A 257 -15.35 1.51 -0.86
CA GLU A 257 -16.04 0.95 -2.03
C GLU A 257 -15.71 -0.52 -2.24
N LEU A 258 -14.50 -0.93 -1.87
CA LEU A 258 -14.02 -2.31 -1.99
C LEU A 258 -12.94 -2.59 -0.95
N TYR A 259 -12.98 -3.79 -0.37
CA TYR A 259 -11.87 -4.40 0.35
C TYR A 259 -11.80 -5.87 -0.03
N CYS A 260 -10.70 -6.31 -0.61
CA CYS A 260 -10.55 -7.68 -1.11
C CYS A 260 -9.09 -8.12 -1.13
N HIS A 261 -8.85 -9.40 -1.41
CA HIS A 261 -7.51 -9.89 -1.74
C HIS A 261 -7.05 -9.36 -3.10
N GLN A 262 -5.74 -9.15 -3.26
CA GLN A 262 -5.17 -8.70 -4.53
C GLN A 262 -5.56 -9.58 -5.73
N PRO A 263 -5.58 -10.93 -5.68
CA PRO A 263 -6.06 -11.73 -6.80
C PRO A 263 -7.50 -11.44 -7.20
N ASP A 264 -8.41 -11.25 -6.23
CA ASP A 264 -9.82 -10.93 -6.51
C ASP A 264 -9.94 -9.56 -7.20
N PHE A 265 -9.12 -8.58 -6.77
CA PHE A 265 -9.03 -7.27 -7.40
C PHE A 265 -8.52 -7.37 -8.86
N LEU A 266 -7.45 -8.13 -9.08
CA LEU A 266 -6.86 -8.31 -10.41
C LEU A 266 -7.81 -9.06 -11.35
N MET A 267 -8.52 -10.08 -10.85
CA MET A 267 -9.52 -10.81 -11.65
C MET A 267 -10.68 -9.91 -12.07
N SER A 268 -11.16 -9.07 -11.18
CA SER A 268 -12.26 -8.14 -11.49
C SER A 268 -11.88 -7.04 -12.49
N ALA A 269 -10.57 -6.82 -12.72
CA ALA A 269 -10.05 -5.91 -13.73
C ALA A 269 -9.98 -6.50 -15.15
N ASP A 270 -10.47 -7.75 -15.33
CA ASP A 270 -10.47 -8.48 -16.61
C ASP A 270 -9.08 -8.59 -17.27
N ILE A 271 -8.04 -8.80 -16.43
CA ILE A 271 -6.66 -8.87 -16.93
C ILE A 271 -6.43 -10.03 -17.92
N LEU A 272 -7.22 -11.08 -17.84
CA LEU A 272 -7.10 -12.22 -18.75
C LEU A 272 -7.51 -11.87 -20.19
N ALA A 273 -8.46 -10.95 -20.36
CA ALA A 273 -8.83 -10.41 -21.67
C ALA A 273 -7.73 -9.53 -22.27
N SER A 274 -6.80 -9.02 -21.42
CA SER A 274 -5.65 -8.23 -21.88
C SER A 274 -4.51 -9.10 -22.45
N ILE A 275 -4.63 -10.43 -22.39
CA ILE A 275 -3.71 -11.36 -23.01
C ILE A 275 -4.12 -11.50 -24.47
N ASP A 276 -3.40 -10.84 -25.37
CA ASP A 276 -3.68 -10.84 -26.78
C ASP A 276 -3.61 -12.26 -27.34
N SER A 277 -4.59 -12.64 -28.16
CA SER A 277 -4.63 -13.94 -28.86
C SER A 277 -3.50 -14.09 -29.89
N GLU A 278 -2.84 -12.99 -30.26
CA GLU A 278 -1.71 -12.97 -31.21
C GLU A 278 -0.34 -13.08 -30.51
N THR A 279 -0.30 -13.17 -29.17
CA THR A 279 0.95 -13.33 -28.40
C THR A 279 1.60 -14.68 -28.73
N ASP A 280 2.90 -14.69 -29.00
CA ASP A 280 3.63 -15.94 -29.27
C ASP A 280 3.65 -16.87 -28.04
N ASP A 281 3.96 -18.14 -28.27
CA ASP A 281 3.90 -19.18 -27.26
C ASP A 281 4.86 -18.92 -26.08
N GLU A 282 6.04 -18.33 -26.33
CA GLU A 282 7.04 -18.04 -25.29
C GLU A 282 6.57 -16.89 -24.40
N GLU A 283 6.05 -15.82 -24.98
CA GLU A 283 5.50 -14.69 -24.24
C GLU A 283 4.28 -15.12 -23.43
N ARG A 284 3.40 -15.96 -24.00
CA ARG A 284 2.24 -16.51 -23.30
C ARG A 284 2.64 -17.37 -22.10
N ILE A 285 3.67 -18.21 -22.21
CA ILE A 285 4.19 -18.99 -21.09
C ILE A 285 4.74 -18.08 -20.00
N ARG A 286 5.51 -17.04 -20.37
CA ARG A 286 6.05 -16.06 -19.42
C ARG A 286 4.94 -15.30 -18.69
N MET A 287 3.93 -14.82 -19.40
CA MET A 287 2.78 -14.15 -18.80
C MET A 287 2.02 -15.06 -17.83
N ASN A 288 1.81 -16.33 -18.19
CA ASN A 288 1.19 -17.31 -17.30
C ASN A 288 2.01 -17.57 -16.03
N GLN A 289 3.34 -17.55 -16.10
CA GLN A 289 4.20 -17.65 -14.92
C GLN A 289 4.09 -16.41 -14.03
N GLN A 290 4.07 -15.21 -14.61
CA GLN A 290 3.87 -13.95 -13.91
C GLN A 290 2.51 -13.89 -13.22
N ILE A 291 1.44 -14.30 -13.91
CA ILE A 291 0.10 -14.40 -13.32
C ILE A 291 0.12 -15.34 -12.11
N LYS A 292 0.73 -16.51 -12.23
CA LYS A 292 0.86 -17.43 -11.09
C LYS A 292 1.55 -16.78 -9.90
N GLN A 293 2.59 -15.96 -10.09
CA GLN A 293 3.26 -15.28 -9.00
C GLN A 293 2.36 -14.25 -8.31
N LEU A 294 1.53 -13.53 -9.08
CA LEU A 294 0.59 -12.54 -8.53
C LEU A 294 -0.61 -13.17 -7.80
N PHE A 295 -1.01 -14.40 -8.19
CA PHE A 295 -2.25 -15.03 -7.72
C PHE A 295 -2.05 -16.12 -6.68
N LEU A 296 -0.90 -16.79 -6.65
CA LEU A 296 -0.73 -17.93 -5.75
C LEU A 296 -0.67 -17.48 -4.27
N PRO A 297 -1.43 -18.14 -3.39
CA PRO A 297 -1.55 -17.79 -1.96
C PRO A 297 -0.20 -17.69 -1.25
N ASN A 298 0.71 -18.62 -1.55
CA ASN A 298 2.02 -18.72 -0.89
C ASN A 298 3.06 -17.68 -1.37
N ILE A 299 2.71 -16.82 -2.34
CA ILE A 299 3.62 -15.81 -2.89
C ILE A 299 3.09 -14.42 -2.53
N MET A 300 2.00 -13.97 -3.15
CA MET A 300 1.39 -12.65 -2.90
C MET A 300 -0.12 -12.72 -2.69
N GLY A 301 -0.78 -13.82 -3.14
CA GLY A 301 -2.22 -13.86 -3.33
C GLY A 301 -3.06 -13.64 -2.07
N GLU A 302 -2.71 -14.20 -0.91
CA GLU A 302 -3.52 -14.05 0.31
C GLU A 302 -3.04 -12.94 1.24
N SER A 303 -1.75 -12.59 1.17
CA SER A 303 -1.15 -11.59 2.06
C SER A 303 -1.57 -10.18 1.67
N PHE A 304 -1.57 -9.88 0.36
CA PHE A 304 -1.89 -8.56 -0.16
C PHE A 304 -3.39 -8.31 -0.23
N LYS A 305 -3.77 -7.11 0.17
CA LYS A 305 -5.15 -6.60 0.14
C LYS A 305 -5.21 -5.34 -0.71
N CYS A 306 -6.37 -5.14 -1.33
CA CYS A 306 -6.71 -3.91 -2.03
C CYS A 306 -7.87 -3.25 -1.30
N MET A 307 -7.72 -1.98 -0.93
CA MET A 307 -8.79 -1.14 -0.43
C MET A 307 -9.00 0.03 -1.37
N LEU A 308 -10.21 0.15 -1.91
CA LEU A 308 -10.64 1.27 -2.72
C LEU A 308 -11.57 2.15 -1.91
N LEU A 309 -11.22 3.42 -1.83
CA LEU A 309 -11.97 4.46 -1.16
C LEU A 309 -12.51 5.46 -2.18
N SER A 310 -13.67 6.07 -1.94
CA SER A 310 -14.18 7.19 -2.72
C SER A 310 -14.43 8.41 -1.86
N LYS A 311 -14.18 9.60 -2.41
CA LYS A 311 -14.44 10.90 -1.80
C LYS A 311 -15.15 11.80 -2.79
N GLU A 312 -16.32 12.31 -2.45
CA GLU A 312 -17.13 13.18 -3.33
C GLU A 312 -17.28 12.61 -4.76
N CYS A 313 -17.25 11.27 -4.89
CA CYS A 313 -17.27 10.56 -6.16
C CYS A 313 -18.12 9.30 -6.06
N ASN A 314 -19.33 9.32 -6.63
CA ASN A 314 -20.18 8.13 -6.67
C ASN A 314 -19.73 7.22 -7.82
N ILE A 315 -18.97 6.18 -7.53
CA ILE A 315 -18.63 5.13 -8.49
C ILE A 315 -19.69 4.02 -8.43
N LYS A 316 -20.09 3.51 -9.59
CA LYS A 316 -20.85 2.24 -9.62
C LYS A 316 -19.92 1.16 -9.07
N HIS A 317 -20.48 0.31 -8.20
CA HIS A 317 -19.73 -0.77 -7.57
C HIS A 317 -18.81 -1.49 -8.56
N LEU A 318 -17.54 -1.57 -8.19
CA LEU A 318 -16.64 -2.52 -8.80
C LEU A 318 -17.05 -3.89 -8.26
N GLU A 319 -17.54 -4.76 -9.13
CA GLU A 319 -17.88 -6.12 -8.76
C GLU A 319 -16.56 -6.88 -8.58
N ALA A 320 -16.07 -6.96 -7.35
CA ALA A 320 -14.99 -7.88 -7.03
C ALA A 320 -15.52 -9.30 -6.94
N VAL A 321 -14.68 -10.26 -7.30
CA VAL A 321 -15.01 -11.69 -7.17
C VAL A 321 -15.35 -12.04 -5.72
N LYS A 322 -14.69 -11.38 -4.75
CA LYS A 322 -14.94 -11.53 -3.31
C LYS A 322 -14.69 -10.24 -2.55
N ASP A 323 -15.76 -9.63 -2.06
CA ASP A 323 -15.72 -8.43 -1.24
C ASP A 323 -15.67 -8.78 0.25
N LEU A 324 -14.69 -8.26 0.97
CA LEU A 324 -14.43 -8.52 2.38
C LEU A 324 -14.76 -7.33 3.29
N ARG A 325 -15.45 -6.28 2.80
CA ARG A 325 -15.79 -5.09 3.61
C ARG A 325 -16.53 -5.40 4.90
N HIS A 326 -17.28 -6.48 4.96
CA HIS A 326 -17.98 -6.93 6.16
C HIS A 326 -17.05 -7.40 7.29
N MET A 327 -15.77 -7.52 7.04
CA MET A 327 -14.74 -7.92 8.02
C MET A 327 -14.01 -6.75 8.67
N LEU A 328 -14.13 -5.53 8.09
CA LEU A 328 -13.46 -4.31 8.57
C LEU A 328 -13.98 -3.82 9.90
#